data_9440fa209413349dfaab2c3bc502e28d
#
_entry.id   9440fa209413349dfaab2c3bc502e28d
#
_cell.length_a   1.000
_cell.length_b   1.000
_cell.length_c   1.000
_cell.angle_alpha   90.00
_cell.angle_beta   90.00
_cell.angle_gamma   90.00
#
_symmetry.space_group_name_H-M   'P 1'
#
loop_
_entity.id
_entity.type
_entity.pdbx_description
1 polymer ?
#
loop_
_entity_poly.entity_id
_entity_poly.type
_entity_poly.pdbx_seq_one_letter_code
_entity_poly.pdbx_strand_id
1 'polypeptide(L)'
;MSTQNTANTFPISVVRYGMGKEIQLYPQELVVTSREEGREIRLPLATIERLTLTPGEPNPSKLVLIADLTDGSTIVLVEGMTNAREFRTMLPHLTRICPELQLDPPDMAEQLRQALNNRRAWNLTCLGAIIVICLFLYGLYFLVAFIGMHH
;
A
#
# COMPACT_ATOMS: atom_id res chain seq x y z
N MET A 1 14.01 -32.39 -20.92
CA MET A 1 12.59 -32.37 -20.61
C MET A 1 12.45 -32.21 -19.09
N SER A 2 12.38 -30.97 -18.62
CA SER A 2 12.22 -30.69 -17.19
C SER A 2 10.72 -30.55 -16.93
N THR A 3 10.13 -31.57 -16.35
CA THR A 3 8.78 -31.52 -15.81
C THR A 3 8.75 -30.52 -14.65
N GLN A 4 8.26 -29.32 -14.93
CA GLN A 4 7.86 -28.39 -13.89
C GLN A 4 6.73 -29.05 -13.09
N ASN A 5 7.10 -29.56 -11.93
CA ASN A 5 6.16 -30.03 -10.93
C ASN A 5 5.46 -28.79 -10.34
N THR A 6 4.42 -28.31 -11.01
CA THR A 6 3.52 -27.30 -10.50
C THR A 6 2.70 -27.92 -9.39
N ALA A 7 3.35 -28.16 -8.25
CA ALA A 7 2.65 -28.38 -7.01
C ALA A 7 1.73 -27.15 -6.83
N ASN A 8 0.46 -27.40 -6.74
CA ASN A 8 -0.62 -26.43 -6.54
C ASN A 8 -0.43 -25.80 -5.14
N THR A 9 0.59 -24.96 -5.03
CA THR A 9 1.00 -24.36 -3.75
C THR A 9 0.16 -23.10 -3.57
N PHE A 10 -0.66 -23.07 -2.54
CA PHE A 10 -1.42 -21.87 -2.20
C PHE A 10 -0.45 -20.76 -1.77
N PRO A 11 -0.75 -19.50 -2.08
CA PRO A 11 0.04 -18.37 -1.60
C PRO A 11 -0.02 -18.29 -0.07
N ILE A 12 1.12 -18.02 0.54
CA ILE A 12 1.26 -17.85 2.01
C ILE A 12 0.57 -16.55 2.44
N SER A 13 0.66 -15.54 1.60
CA SER A 13 0.05 -14.23 1.84
C SER A 13 -0.33 -13.58 0.52
N VAL A 14 -1.44 -12.84 0.52
CA VAL A 14 -1.93 -12.08 -0.64
C VAL A 14 -2.20 -10.66 -0.22
N VAL A 15 -1.66 -9.70 -0.96
CA VAL A 15 -1.90 -8.27 -0.79
C VAL A 15 -2.63 -7.74 -2.00
N ARG A 16 -3.79 -7.15 -1.80
CA ARG A 16 -4.56 -6.46 -2.85
C ARG A 16 -4.31 -4.97 -2.75
N TYR A 17 -3.77 -4.36 -3.80
CA TYR A 17 -3.37 -2.95 -3.78
C TYR A 17 -4.11 -2.07 -4.80
N GLY A 18 -5.01 -2.64 -5.55
CA GLY A 18 -5.86 -1.96 -6.53
C GLY A 18 -6.89 -2.90 -7.12
N MET A 19 -7.69 -2.41 -8.05
CA MET A 19 -8.67 -3.23 -8.76
C MET A 19 -7.92 -4.21 -9.67
N GLY A 20 -8.04 -5.52 -9.39
CA GLY A 20 -7.34 -6.57 -10.12
C GLY A 20 -5.81 -6.57 -9.98
N LYS A 21 -5.25 -5.85 -8.98
CA LYS A 21 -3.81 -5.78 -8.71
C LYS A 21 -3.50 -6.47 -7.39
N GLU A 22 -2.64 -7.49 -7.44
CA GLU A 22 -2.31 -8.34 -6.29
C GLU A 22 -0.81 -8.64 -6.24
N ILE A 23 -0.28 -8.75 -5.01
CA ILE A 23 1.02 -9.35 -4.71
C ILE A 23 0.74 -10.65 -3.98
N GLN A 24 1.28 -11.75 -4.47
CA GLN A 24 1.12 -13.07 -3.89
C GLN A 24 2.49 -13.60 -3.47
N LEU A 25 2.64 -13.98 -2.21
CA LEU A 25 3.86 -14.57 -1.68
C LEU A 25 3.71 -16.09 -1.66
N TYR A 26 4.56 -16.77 -2.39
CA TYR A 26 4.72 -18.23 -2.37
C TYR A 26 6.01 -18.61 -1.63
N PRO A 27 6.21 -19.89 -1.27
CA PRO A 27 7.42 -20.33 -0.56
C PRO A 27 8.73 -20.01 -1.27
N GLN A 28 8.74 -19.92 -2.60
CA GLN A 28 9.94 -19.74 -3.42
C GLN A 28 9.90 -18.54 -4.35
N GLU A 29 8.73 -17.91 -4.52
CA GLU A 29 8.56 -16.81 -5.46
C GLU A 29 7.59 -15.74 -4.94
N LEU A 30 7.81 -14.53 -5.42
CA LEU A 30 6.89 -13.40 -5.30
C LEU A 30 6.23 -13.18 -6.65
N VAL A 31 4.91 -13.21 -6.70
CA VAL A 31 4.12 -13.01 -7.93
C VAL A 31 3.34 -11.73 -7.81
N VAL A 32 3.53 -10.83 -8.77
CA VAL A 32 2.79 -9.57 -8.87
C VAL A 32 1.92 -9.61 -10.11
N THR A 33 0.62 -9.49 -9.93
CA THR A 33 -0.36 -9.51 -11.04
C THR A 33 -1.06 -8.17 -11.15
N SER A 34 -1.22 -7.72 -12.39
CA SER A 34 -2.07 -6.59 -12.76
C SER A 34 -3.00 -7.03 -13.89
N ARG A 35 -4.25 -7.33 -13.56
CA ARG A 35 -5.23 -7.80 -14.56
C ARG A 35 -5.57 -6.72 -15.57
N GLU A 36 -5.59 -5.45 -15.15
CA GLU A 36 -5.87 -4.33 -16.05
C GLU A 36 -4.79 -4.17 -17.13
N GLU A 37 -3.54 -4.45 -16.77
CA GLU A 37 -2.39 -4.30 -17.67
C GLU A 37 -2.04 -5.62 -18.36
N GLY A 38 -2.72 -6.73 -18.01
CA GLY A 38 -2.36 -8.07 -18.48
C GLY A 38 -0.95 -8.49 -18.08
N ARG A 39 -0.40 -7.89 -17.02
CA ARG A 39 0.98 -8.07 -16.58
C ARG A 39 1.05 -9.03 -15.40
N GLU A 40 1.95 -10.00 -15.51
CA GLU A 40 2.33 -10.89 -14.41
C GLU A 40 3.85 -10.91 -14.31
N ILE A 41 4.36 -10.61 -13.13
CA ILE A 41 5.79 -10.67 -12.80
C ILE A 41 5.97 -11.78 -11.80
N ARG A 42 6.83 -12.76 -12.10
CA ARG A 42 7.24 -13.82 -11.19
C ARG A 42 8.71 -13.65 -10.85
N LEU A 43 9.02 -13.46 -9.59
CA LEU A 43 10.38 -13.30 -9.11
C LEU A 43 10.71 -14.41 -8.10
N PRO A 44 11.68 -15.26 -8.39
CA PRO A 44 12.21 -16.18 -7.41
C PRO A 44 12.75 -15.38 -6.21
N LEU A 45 12.38 -15.74 -4.99
CA LEU A 45 12.81 -15.00 -3.79
C LEU A 45 14.33 -14.97 -3.64
N ALA A 46 15.01 -16.02 -4.08
CA ALA A 46 16.47 -16.10 -4.05
C ALA A 46 17.17 -15.08 -4.97
N THR A 47 16.45 -14.47 -5.92
CA THR A 47 17.00 -13.45 -6.82
C THR A 47 16.78 -12.02 -6.31
N ILE A 48 16.03 -11.85 -5.24
CA ILE A 48 15.75 -10.52 -4.67
C ILE A 48 16.78 -10.24 -3.57
N GLU A 49 17.59 -9.22 -3.78
CA GLU A 49 18.57 -8.75 -2.80
C GLU A 49 17.94 -7.75 -1.83
N ARG A 50 17.18 -6.79 -2.38
CA ARG A 50 16.58 -5.72 -1.59
C ARG A 50 15.16 -5.41 -2.07
N LEU A 51 14.30 -5.09 -1.12
CA LEU A 51 13.00 -4.48 -1.39
C LEU A 51 12.98 -3.06 -0.85
N THR A 52 12.72 -2.10 -1.72
CA THR A 52 12.65 -0.68 -1.40
C THR A 52 11.21 -0.21 -1.49
N LEU A 53 10.75 0.49 -0.45
CA LEU A 53 9.43 1.09 -0.39
C LEU A 53 9.57 2.60 -0.34
N THR A 54 9.08 3.30 -1.37
CA THR A 54 9.14 4.75 -1.46
C THR A 54 7.76 5.37 -1.62
N PRO A 55 7.57 6.63 -1.17
CA PRO A 55 6.38 7.40 -1.52
C PRO A 55 6.32 7.61 -3.04
N GLY A 56 5.12 7.51 -3.62
CA GLY A 56 4.92 7.76 -5.04
C GLY A 56 4.85 9.25 -5.36
N GLU A 57 5.36 9.63 -6.50
CA GLU A 57 5.19 10.98 -7.04
C GLU A 57 4.09 11.00 -8.10
N PRO A 58 3.26 12.05 -8.20
CA PRO A 58 3.18 13.24 -7.33
C PRO A 58 2.38 13.03 -6.03
N ASN A 59 1.90 11.81 -5.75
CA ASN A 59 1.02 11.52 -4.63
C ASN A 59 1.72 10.66 -3.57
N PRO A 60 2.24 11.27 -2.48
CA PRO A 60 2.98 10.56 -1.44
C PRO A 60 2.11 9.59 -0.61
N SER A 61 0.77 9.64 -0.75
CA SER A 61 -0.12 8.65 -0.12
C SER A 61 -0.16 7.31 -0.85
N LYS A 62 0.36 7.26 -2.07
CA LYS A 62 0.56 6.05 -2.84
C LYS A 62 2.00 5.60 -2.68
N LEU A 63 2.21 4.31 -2.50
CA LEU A 63 3.54 3.74 -2.32
C LEU A 63 4.00 3.03 -3.59
N VAL A 64 5.30 3.07 -3.82
CA VAL A 64 5.98 2.33 -4.88
C VAL A 64 6.86 1.27 -4.23
N LEU A 65 6.74 0.03 -4.69
CA LEU A 65 7.57 -1.08 -4.25
C LEU A 65 8.53 -1.46 -5.38
N ILE A 66 9.80 -1.46 -5.06
CA ILE A 66 10.90 -1.71 -5.99
C ILE A 66 11.69 -2.91 -5.48
N ALA A 67 12.11 -3.79 -6.37
CA ALA A 67 13.03 -4.88 -6.08
C ALA A 67 14.36 -4.67 -6.79
N ASP A 68 15.45 -4.70 -6.03
CA ASP A 68 16.80 -4.83 -6.57
C ASP A 68 17.16 -6.31 -6.58
N LEU A 69 17.65 -6.79 -7.72
CA LEU A 69 17.96 -8.18 -7.92
C LEU A 69 19.47 -8.43 -7.80
N THR A 70 19.81 -9.68 -7.54
CA THR A 70 21.20 -10.14 -7.37
C THR A 70 22.08 -9.97 -8.62
N ASP A 71 21.46 -9.80 -9.79
CA ASP A 71 22.17 -9.49 -11.05
C ASP A 71 22.44 -7.99 -11.25
N GLY A 72 22.06 -7.15 -10.26
CA GLY A 72 22.21 -5.71 -10.30
C GLY A 72 21.08 -4.99 -11.05
N SER A 73 20.07 -5.69 -11.54
CA SER A 73 18.90 -5.08 -12.15
C SER A 73 17.88 -4.62 -11.10
N THR A 74 17.10 -3.60 -11.45
CA THR A 74 16.05 -3.05 -10.59
C THR A 74 14.71 -3.17 -11.30
N ILE A 75 13.70 -3.67 -10.60
CA ILE A 75 12.35 -3.85 -11.14
C ILE A 75 11.34 -3.13 -10.25
N VAL A 76 10.49 -2.30 -10.85
CA VAL A 76 9.32 -1.73 -10.17
C VAL A 76 8.23 -2.80 -10.14
N LEU A 77 7.95 -3.30 -8.93
CA LEU A 77 6.93 -4.33 -8.69
C LEU A 77 5.54 -3.74 -8.67
N VAL A 78 5.38 -2.65 -7.95
CA VAL A 78 4.09 -2.02 -7.68
C VAL A 78 4.23 -0.51 -7.75
N GLU A 79 3.34 0.11 -8.51
CA GLU A 79 3.14 1.55 -8.50
C GLU A 79 1.76 1.88 -7.92
N GLY A 80 1.74 2.87 -7.01
CA GLY A 80 0.50 3.42 -6.50
C GLY A 80 -0.23 2.53 -5.49
N MET A 81 0.50 1.73 -4.71
CA MET A 81 -0.08 0.91 -3.65
C MET A 81 -0.74 1.78 -2.57
N THR A 82 -2.04 1.57 -2.37
CA THR A 82 -2.83 2.27 -1.35
C THR A 82 -3.09 1.41 -0.11
N ASN A 83 -2.93 0.09 -0.22
CA ASN A 83 -3.23 -0.85 0.86
C ASN A 83 -1.99 -1.26 1.66
N ALA A 84 -1.37 -0.26 2.29
CA ALA A 84 -0.21 -0.46 3.16
C ALA A 84 -0.45 -1.46 4.30
N ARG A 85 -1.69 -1.61 4.77
CA ARG A 85 -2.03 -2.52 5.86
C ARG A 85 -1.80 -3.98 5.48
N GLU A 86 -2.30 -4.41 4.32
CA GLU A 86 -2.13 -5.79 3.87
C GLU A 86 -0.66 -6.09 3.57
N PHE A 87 0.05 -5.15 2.95
CA PHE A 87 1.49 -5.32 2.72
C PHE A 87 2.28 -5.48 4.02
N ARG A 88 1.94 -4.71 5.06
CA ARG A 88 2.54 -4.88 6.38
C ARG A 88 2.33 -6.27 6.95
N THR A 89 1.18 -6.92 6.71
CA THR A 89 0.93 -8.29 7.18
C THR A 89 1.74 -9.33 6.40
N MET A 90 2.14 -9.05 5.17
CA MET A 90 3.00 -9.93 4.36
C MET A 90 4.46 -9.89 4.83
N LEU A 91 4.97 -8.75 5.30
CA LEU A 91 6.39 -8.57 5.66
C LEU A 91 6.94 -9.62 6.63
N PRO A 92 6.26 -10.00 7.74
CA PRO A 92 6.75 -11.04 8.64
C PRO A 92 6.90 -12.40 7.98
N HIS A 93 6.02 -12.73 7.03
CA HIS A 93 6.12 -13.98 6.28
C HIS A 93 7.31 -13.94 5.32
N LEU A 94 7.50 -12.80 4.65
CA LEU A 94 8.59 -12.58 3.71
C LEU A 94 9.96 -12.65 4.41
N THR A 95 10.16 -11.94 5.53
CA THR A 95 11.40 -11.97 6.31
C THR A 95 11.68 -13.32 6.95
N ARG A 96 10.63 -14.09 7.25
CA ARG A 96 10.80 -15.46 7.76
C ARG A 96 11.30 -16.43 6.70
N ILE A 97 10.83 -16.27 5.44
CA ILE A 97 11.24 -17.14 4.32
C ILE A 97 12.60 -16.72 3.78
N CYS A 98 12.85 -15.41 3.71
CA CYS A 98 14.09 -14.81 3.22
C CYS A 98 14.72 -13.93 4.30
N PRO A 99 15.44 -14.51 5.27
CA PRO A 99 16.05 -13.73 6.36
C PRO A 99 17.19 -12.81 5.89
N GLU A 100 17.78 -13.09 4.74
CA GLU A 100 18.85 -12.29 4.13
C GLU A 100 18.35 -11.12 3.29
N LEU A 101 17.03 -11.06 3.04
CA LEU A 101 16.40 -10.00 2.27
C LEU A 101 16.56 -8.65 2.97
N GLN A 102 17.17 -7.70 2.28
CA GLN A 102 17.29 -6.34 2.78
C GLN A 102 15.98 -5.58 2.55
N LEU A 103 15.49 -4.91 3.59
CA LEU A 103 14.35 -4.01 3.51
C LEU A 103 14.85 -2.57 3.59
N ASP A 104 14.41 -1.73 2.66
CA ASP A 104 14.69 -0.30 2.65
C ASP A 104 13.37 0.50 2.59
N PRO A 105 13.04 1.23 3.64
CA PRO A 105 13.82 1.41 4.88
C PRO A 105 13.79 0.18 5.79
N PRO A 106 14.80 -0.01 6.67
CA PRO A 106 14.86 -1.16 7.57
C PRO A 106 13.67 -1.27 8.52
N ASP A 107 13.06 -0.14 8.85
CA ASP A 107 11.85 0.00 9.67
C ASP A 107 10.56 0.05 8.84
N MET A 108 10.58 -0.52 7.64
CA MET A 108 9.45 -0.49 6.68
C MET A 108 8.10 -0.83 7.32
N ALA A 109 8.04 -1.82 8.22
CA ALA A 109 6.81 -2.19 8.90
C ALA A 109 6.27 -1.06 9.79
N GLU A 110 7.15 -0.29 10.44
CA GLU A 110 6.79 0.84 11.30
C GLU A 110 6.37 2.05 10.44
N GLN A 111 7.07 2.34 9.37
CA GLN A 111 6.69 3.42 8.43
C GLN A 111 5.32 3.16 7.82
N LEU A 112 5.01 1.93 7.45
CA LEU A 112 3.68 1.55 6.99
C LEU A 112 2.61 1.76 8.07
N ARG A 113 2.95 1.52 9.33
CA ARG A 113 2.05 1.78 10.46
C ARG A 113 1.81 3.29 10.65
N GLN A 114 2.85 4.09 10.57
CA GLN A 114 2.77 5.55 10.69
C GLN A 114 1.97 6.16 9.54
N ALA A 115 2.20 5.72 8.30
CA ALA A 115 1.44 6.16 7.14
C ALA A 115 -0.07 5.89 7.30
N LEU A 116 -0.45 4.75 7.87
CA LEU A 116 -1.84 4.42 8.18
C LEU A 116 -2.44 5.32 9.26
N ASN A 117 -1.66 5.62 10.31
CA ASN A 117 -2.10 6.50 11.39
C ASN A 117 -2.27 7.94 10.91
N ASN A 118 -1.32 8.44 10.13
CA ASN A 118 -1.38 9.78 9.54
C ASN A 118 -2.61 9.96 8.63
N ARG A 119 -2.94 8.95 7.83
CA ARG A 119 -4.14 8.95 6.99
C ARG A 119 -5.43 9.01 7.82
N ARG A 120 -5.48 8.28 8.94
CA ARG A 120 -6.64 8.35 9.87
C ARG A 120 -6.75 9.72 10.54
N ALA A 121 -5.63 10.27 11.01
CA ALA A 121 -5.59 11.59 11.61
C ALA A 121 -6.06 12.66 10.61
N TRP A 122 -5.58 12.61 9.38
CA TRP A 122 -6.01 13.52 8.31
C TRP A 122 -7.52 13.46 8.04
N ASN A 123 -8.07 12.25 7.93
CA ASN A 123 -9.52 12.07 7.71
C ASN A 123 -10.35 12.61 8.86
N LEU A 124 -9.90 12.43 10.11
CA LEU A 124 -10.58 12.99 11.29
C LEU A 124 -10.52 14.51 11.30
N THR A 125 -9.38 15.10 10.93
CA THR A 125 -9.22 16.57 10.85
C THR A 125 -10.12 17.15 9.76
N CYS A 126 -10.20 16.54 8.60
CA CYS A 126 -11.11 16.97 7.52
C CYS A 126 -12.58 16.87 7.94
N LEU A 127 -12.97 15.78 8.60
CA LEU A 127 -14.34 15.62 9.11
C LEU A 127 -14.67 16.69 10.15
N GLY A 128 -13.75 16.97 11.08
CA GLY A 128 -13.88 18.01 12.07
C GLY A 128 -14.06 19.39 11.44
N ALA A 129 -13.26 19.73 10.43
CA ALA A 129 -13.37 20.98 9.70
C ALA A 129 -14.74 21.14 9.00
N ILE A 130 -15.23 20.08 8.37
CA ILE A 130 -16.57 20.09 7.73
C ILE A 130 -17.65 20.35 8.75
N ILE A 131 -17.63 19.70 9.93
CA ILE A 131 -18.62 19.90 11.00
C ILE A 131 -18.60 21.36 11.47
N VAL A 132 -17.41 21.93 11.71
CA VAL A 132 -17.27 23.34 12.14
C VAL A 132 -17.85 24.29 11.09
N ILE A 133 -17.56 24.08 9.81
CA ILE A 133 -18.12 24.89 8.72
C ILE A 133 -19.64 24.78 8.67
N CYS A 134 -20.20 23.59 8.78
CA CYS A 134 -21.66 23.38 8.79
C CYS A 134 -22.32 24.08 9.97
N LEU A 135 -21.75 24.01 11.18
CA LEU A 135 -22.27 24.71 12.38
C LEU A 135 -22.19 26.22 12.20
N PHE A 136 -21.12 26.74 11.63
CA PHE A 136 -20.98 28.17 11.35
C PHE A 136 -22.03 28.67 10.35
N LEU A 137 -22.25 27.96 9.25
CA LEU A 137 -23.26 28.29 8.26
C LEU A 137 -24.68 28.21 8.85
N TYR A 138 -24.94 27.22 9.68
CA TYR A 138 -26.23 27.08 10.38
C TYR A 138 -26.46 28.22 11.31
N GLY A 139 -25.44 28.63 12.09
CA GLY A 139 -25.52 29.81 12.99
C GLY A 139 -25.78 31.10 12.23
N LEU A 140 -25.11 31.32 11.10
CA LEU A 140 -25.33 32.45 10.21
C LEU A 140 -26.78 32.48 9.67
N TYR A 141 -27.27 31.33 9.21
CA TYR A 141 -28.67 31.21 8.75
C TYR A 141 -29.67 31.62 9.84
N PHE A 142 -29.49 31.16 11.08
CA PHE A 142 -30.34 31.50 12.20
C PHE A 142 -30.31 33.01 12.53
N LEU A 143 -29.13 33.61 12.47
CA LEU A 143 -28.94 35.04 12.74
C LEU A 143 -29.65 35.90 11.68
N VAL A 144 -29.53 35.54 10.40
CA VAL A 144 -30.24 36.25 9.31
C VAL A 144 -31.76 36.09 9.43
N ALA A 145 -32.24 34.89 9.76
CA ALA A 145 -33.67 34.62 9.95
C ALA A 145 -34.24 35.41 11.15
N PHE A 146 -33.47 35.51 12.23
CA PHE A 146 -33.86 36.27 13.42
C PHE A 146 -33.95 37.77 13.14
N ILE A 147 -32.99 38.34 12.43
CA ILE A 147 -33.00 39.77 12.02
C ILE A 147 -34.17 40.06 11.09
N GLY A 148 -34.46 39.15 10.15
CA GLY A 148 -35.56 39.31 9.19
C GLY A 148 -36.97 39.25 9.82
N MET A 149 -37.13 38.62 11.00
CA MET A 149 -38.40 38.56 11.74
C MET A 149 -38.65 39.80 12.59
N HIS A 150 -37.65 40.64 12.82
CA HIS A 150 -37.78 41.86 13.65
C HIS A 150 -37.86 43.14 12.84
N HIS A 151 -37.92 43.04 11.53
CA HIS A 151 -38.26 44.15 10.59
C HIS A 151 -39.62 43.90 9.95
#